data_ed4d539ebb9c9db4cfd97bd543e06309
#
_entry.id   ed4d539ebb9c9db4cfd97bd543e06309
#
_cell.length_a   1.000
_cell.length_b   1.000
_cell.length_c   1.000
_cell.angle_alpha   90.00
_cell.angle_beta   90.00
_cell.angle_gamma   90.00
#
_symmetry.space_group_name_H-M   'P 1'
#
loop_
_entity.id
_entity.type
_entity.pdbx_description
1 polymer ?
#
loop_
_entity_poly.entity_id
_entity_poly.type
_entity_poly.pdbx_seq_one_letter_code
_entity_poly.pdbx_strand_id
1 'polypeptide(L)'
;KPSIDLYMQKIIALCEQNDAKLLLVSVPSPHNYNTARCNAIAAYARENDIAYLNLNDTANPVGIDWSKDCLDKGDHLNASGAERVSIYLAAYLKENYDLPDHRGEEAYASYTQMEKQYDRIVNEKIKEIRE
;
A
#
# COMPACT_ATOMS: atom_id res chain seq x y z
N LYS A 1 21.14 0.71 -9.43
CA LYS A 1 21.44 1.47 -10.67
C LYS A 1 21.54 2.94 -10.27
N PRO A 2 22.55 3.71 -10.78
CA PRO A 2 22.80 5.08 -10.31
C PRO A 2 21.58 6.01 -10.34
N SER A 3 20.66 5.82 -11.30
CA SER A 3 19.45 6.64 -11.43
C SER A 3 18.42 6.37 -10.32
N ILE A 4 18.28 5.13 -9.85
CA ILE A 4 17.34 4.78 -8.78
C ILE A 4 17.82 5.39 -7.48
N ASP A 5 19.11 5.20 -7.14
CA ASP A 5 19.70 5.75 -5.92
C ASP A 5 19.56 7.28 -5.88
N LEU A 6 19.83 7.97 -7.00
CA LEU A 6 19.69 9.42 -7.09
C LEU A 6 18.27 9.91 -6.76
N TYR A 7 17.24 9.24 -7.30
CA TYR A 7 15.87 9.63 -7.04
C TYR A 7 15.41 9.26 -5.63
N MET A 8 15.82 8.11 -5.12
CA MET A 8 15.52 7.72 -3.75
C MET A 8 16.15 8.68 -2.73
N GLN A 9 17.40 9.09 -2.92
CA GLN A 9 18.04 10.10 -2.07
C GLN A 9 17.28 11.44 -2.08
N LYS A 10 16.74 11.86 -3.23
CA LYS A 10 15.89 13.07 -3.31
C LYS A 10 14.58 12.89 -2.54
N ILE A 11 13.96 11.72 -2.60
CA ILE A 11 12.73 11.42 -1.85
C ILE A 11 13.02 11.45 -0.35
N ILE A 12 14.08 10.79 0.09
CA ILE A 12 14.51 10.78 1.49
C ILE A 12 14.72 12.22 1.99
N ALA A 13 15.53 13.02 1.28
CA ALA A 13 15.80 14.39 1.63
C ALA A 13 14.51 15.26 1.69
N LEU A 14 13.56 15.01 0.78
CA LEU A 14 12.27 15.72 0.79
C LEU A 14 11.42 15.34 2.00
N CYS A 15 11.41 14.06 2.40
CA CYS A 15 10.73 13.60 3.60
C CYS A 15 11.34 14.23 4.85
N GLU A 16 12.66 14.24 4.97
CA GLU A 16 13.37 14.87 6.08
C GLU A 16 13.09 16.38 6.19
N GLN A 17 13.10 17.10 5.06
CA GLN A 17 12.78 18.53 5.01
C GLN A 17 11.36 18.86 5.46
N ASN A 18 10.43 17.91 5.34
CA ASN A 18 9.02 18.08 5.69
C ASN A 18 8.61 17.34 6.98
N ASP A 19 9.57 16.82 7.74
CA ASP A 19 9.33 16.02 8.94
C ASP A 19 8.37 14.83 8.67
N ALA A 20 8.50 14.25 7.49
CA ALA A 20 7.68 13.13 7.04
C ALA A 20 8.44 11.80 7.15
N LYS A 21 7.76 10.77 7.62
CA LYS A 21 8.31 9.41 7.69
C LYS A 21 8.09 8.69 6.35
N LEU A 22 9.16 8.15 5.77
CA LEU A 22 9.09 7.37 4.54
C LEU A 22 8.83 5.89 4.87
N LEU A 23 7.80 5.32 4.27
CA LEU A 23 7.51 3.90 4.28
C LEU A 23 7.55 3.35 2.85
N LEU A 24 8.41 2.38 2.58
CA LEU A 24 8.38 1.61 1.34
C LEU A 24 7.39 0.46 1.47
N VAL A 25 6.54 0.28 0.46
CA VAL A 25 5.56 -0.81 0.43
C VAL A 25 5.66 -1.55 -0.89
N SER A 26 5.85 -2.87 -0.85
CA SER A 26 5.69 -3.74 -2.02
C SER A 26 4.30 -4.38 -1.97
N VAL A 27 3.37 -3.87 -2.76
CA VAL A 27 2.02 -4.44 -2.87
C VAL A 27 2.05 -5.83 -3.50
N PRO A 28 1.07 -6.72 -3.22
CA PRO A 28 1.06 -8.07 -3.76
C PRO A 28 1.06 -8.07 -5.31
N SER A 29 2.08 -8.66 -5.91
CA SER A 29 2.22 -8.83 -7.35
C SER A 29 3.30 -9.89 -7.67
N PRO A 30 2.92 -11.16 -7.87
CA PRO A 30 3.88 -12.24 -8.11
C PRO A 30 4.69 -12.05 -9.40
N HIS A 31 4.20 -11.24 -10.35
CA HIS A 31 4.92 -10.93 -11.58
C HIS A 31 6.00 -9.86 -11.38
N ASN A 32 5.73 -8.87 -10.52
CA ASN A 32 6.64 -7.74 -10.32
C ASN A 32 7.60 -7.94 -9.16
N TYR A 33 7.23 -8.73 -8.15
CA TYR A 33 8.03 -8.95 -6.95
C TYR A 33 8.37 -10.43 -6.77
N ASN A 34 9.62 -10.78 -7.04
CA ASN A 34 10.19 -12.06 -6.65
C ASN A 34 11.07 -11.88 -5.40
N THR A 35 11.49 -12.98 -4.80
CA THR A 35 12.34 -12.97 -3.59
C THR A 35 13.59 -12.10 -3.73
N ALA A 36 14.27 -12.14 -4.89
CA ALA A 36 15.47 -11.35 -5.11
C ALA A 36 15.19 -9.83 -5.12
N ARG A 37 14.08 -9.41 -5.73
CA ARG A 37 13.64 -7.99 -5.72
C ARG A 37 13.24 -7.53 -4.34
N CYS A 38 12.43 -8.33 -3.61
CA CYS A 38 12.04 -8.01 -2.24
C CYS A 38 13.26 -7.89 -1.33
N ASN A 39 14.22 -8.82 -1.44
CA ASN A 39 15.46 -8.77 -0.67
C ASN A 39 16.32 -7.54 -1.01
N ALA A 40 16.39 -7.13 -2.28
CA ALA A 40 17.11 -5.93 -2.69
C ALA A 40 16.48 -4.66 -2.11
N ILE A 41 15.12 -4.56 -2.10
CA ILE A 41 14.40 -3.44 -1.48
C ILE A 41 14.61 -3.44 0.03
N ALA A 42 14.53 -4.61 0.68
CA ALA A 42 14.76 -4.74 2.12
C ALA A 42 16.20 -4.35 2.51
N ALA A 43 17.19 -4.71 1.70
CA ALA A 43 18.59 -4.30 1.93
C ALA A 43 18.74 -2.79 1.81
N TYR A 44 18.20 -2.19 0.74
CA TYR A 44 18.22 -0.75 0.53
C TYR A 44 17.52 0.02 1.67
N ALA A 45 16.35 -0.44 2.08
CA ALA A 45 15.59 0.16 3.18
C ALA A 45 16.41 0.16 4.49
N ARG A 46 17.02 -0.99 4.83
CA ARG A 46 17.87 -1.14 6.01
C ARG A 46 19.13 -0.24 5.95
N GLU A 47 19.77 -0.15 4.79
CA GLU A 47 20.98 0.68 4.59
C GLU A 47 20.69 2.18 4.73
N ASN A 48 19.45 2.61 4.49
CA ASN A 48 19.02 4.01 4.56
C ASN A 48 18.08 4.30 5.75
N ASP A 49 17.93 3.36 6.69
CA ASP A 49 17.04 3.49 7.87
C ASP A 49 15.57 3.82 7.49
N ILE A 50 15.08 3.19 6.44
CA ILE A 50 13.70 3.36 5.94
C ILE A 50 12.87 2.14 6.34
N ALA A 51 11.64 2.36 6.82
CA ALA A 51 10.68 1.28 7.05
C ALA A 51 10.28 0.62 5.72
N TYR A 52 10.20 -0.71 5.70
CA TYR A 52 9.78 -1.47 4.53
C TYR A 52 8.73 -2.52 4.88
N LEU A 53 7.59 -2.45 4.22
CA LEU A 53 6.48 -3.40 4.33
C LEU A 53 6.40 -4.24 3.05
N ASN A 54 6.81 -5.51 3.16
CA ASN A 54 6.70 -6.46 2.05
C ASN A 54 5.40 -7.27 2.15
N LEU A 55 4.44 -7.01 1.25
CA LEU A 55 3.17 -7.74 1.18
C LEU A 55 3.20 -8.90 0.18
N ASN A 56 4.38 -9.26 -0.35
CA ASN A 56 4.59 -10.41 -1.23
C ASN A 56 5.14 -11.64 -0.49
N ASP A 57 4.94 -11.71 0.83
CA ASP A 57 5.33 -12.87 1.61
C ASP A 57 4.50 -14.10 1.21
N THR A 58 5.13 -15.26 1.20
CA THR A 58 4.48 -16.56 0.96
C THR A 58 3.39 -16.88 1.97
N ALA A 59 3.46 -16.29 3.17
CA ALA A 59 2.40 -16.37 4.19
C ALA A 59 1.10 -15.67 3.77
N ASN A 60 1.11 -14.89 2.67
CA ASN A 60 -0.03 -14.13 2.16
C ASN A 60 -0.75 -13.32 3.27
N PRO A 61 -0.06 -12.39 3.93
CA PRO A 61 -0.58 -11.71 5.12
C PRO A 61 -1.83 -10.88 4.83
N VAL A 62 -2.02 -10.47 3.57
CA VAL A 62 -3.19 -9.69 3.11
C VAL A 62 -4.38 -10.60 2.78
N GLY A 63 -4.15 -11.91 2.59
CA GLY A 63 -5.19 -12.87 2.22
C GLY A 63 -5.70 -12.69 0.78
N ILE A 64 -4.81 -12.39 -0.17
CA ILE A 64 -5.14 -12.26 -1.60
C ILE A 64 -5.58 -13.62 -2.16
N ASP A 65 -6.77 -13.67 -2.76
CA ASP A 65 -7.22 -14.76 -3.60
C ASP A 65 -6.83 -14.46 -5.05
N TRP A 66 -5.76 -15.09 -5.52
CA TRP A 66 -5.21 -14.86 -6.86
C TRP A 66 -6.16 -15.24 -8.00
N SER A 67 -7.22 -16.01 -7.72
CA SER A 67 -8.25 -16.36 -8.70
C SER A 67 -9.33 -15.27 -8.86
N LYS A 68 -9.48 -14.40 -7.84
CA LYS A 68 -10.56 -13.41 -7.77
C LYS A 68 -10.06 -11.96 -7.59
N ASP A 69 -8.97 -11.75 -6.85
CA ASP A 69 -8.56 -10.43 -6.38
C ASP A 69 -7.61 -9.68 -7.34
N CYS A 70 -7.37 -10.23 -8.53
CA CYS A 70 -6.42 -9.63 -9.47
C CYS A 70 -6.94 -9.54 -10.90
N LEU A 71 -6.30 -8.65 -11.65
CA LEU A 71 -6.34 -8.52 -13.10
C LEU A 71 -5.06 -9.12 -13.70
N ASP A 72 -5.03 -9.27 -15.01
CA ASP A 72 -3.81 -9.58 -15.79
C ASP A 72 -3.02 -10.78 -15.22
N LYS A 73 -3.75 -11.81 -14.78
CA LYS A 73 -3.16 -13.04 -14.20
C LYS A 73 -2.24 -12.77 -13.00
N GLY A 74 -2.56 -11.76 -12.20
CA GLY A 74 -1.82 -11.41 -10.98
C GLY A 74 -0.81 -10.26 -11.15
N ASP A 75 -0.84 -9.53 -12.26
CA ASP A 75 0.02 -8.34 -12.42
C ASP A 75 -0.53 -7.14 -11.66
N HIS A 76 -1.84 -6.92 -11.72
CA HIS A 76 -2.52 -5.84 -11.00
C HIS A 76 -3.62 -6.39 -10.09
N LEU A 77 -3.85 -5.75 -8.96
CA LEU A 77 -5.02 -6.01 -8.12
C LEU A 77 -6.25 -5.32 -8.71
N ASN A 78 -7.40 -6.01 -8.63
CA ASN A 78 -8.69 -5.40 -8.90
C ASN A 78 -9.25 -4.71 -7.64
N ALA A 79 -10.50 -4.22 -7.68
CA ALA A 79 -11.13 -3.53 -6.55
C ALA A 79 -11.15 -4.38 -5.26
N SER A 80 -11.41 -5.68 -5.37
CA SER A 80 -11.42 -6.60 -4.22
C SER A 80 -10.04 -6.78 -3.59
N GLY A 81 -9.01 -6.98 -4.42
CA GLY A 81 -7.63 -7.08 -3.93
C GLY A 81 -7.11 -5.75 -3.36
N ALA A 82 -7.45 -4.63 -4.00
CA ALA A 82 -7.08 -3.30 -3.53
C ALA A 82 -7.71 -3.00 -2.16
N GLU A 83 -8.98 -3.37 -1.94
CA GLU A 83 -9.65 -3.24 -0.63
C GLU A 83 -8.90 -4.02 0.46
N ARG A 84 -8.53 -5.29 0.19
CA ARG A 84 -7.78 -6.10 1.16
C ARG A 84 -6.44 -5.46 1.55
N VAL A 85 -5.69 -4.97 0.56
CA VAL A 85 -4.43 -4.25 0.82
C VAL A 85 -4.66 -2.98 1.62
N SER A 86 -5.70 -2.21 1.30
CA SER A 86 -6.03 -0.96 1.99
C SER A 86 -6.39 -1.21 3.45
N ILE A 87 -7.19 -2.23 3.74
CA ILE A 87 -7.55 -2.62 5.11
C ILE A 87 -6.30 -3.03 5.90
N TYR A 88 -5.45 -3.87 5.30
CA TYR A 88 -4.21 -4.32 5.94
C TYR A 88 -3.26 -3.14 6.21
N LEU A 89 -3.06 -2.28 5.21
CA LEU A 89 -2.19 -1.11 5.33
C LEU A 89 -2.72 -0.11 6.36
N ALA A 90 -4.03 0.12 6.40
CA ALA A 90 -4.64 1.00 7.40
C ALA A 90 -4.42 0.49 8.83
N ALA A 91 -4.56 -0.83 9.06
CA ALA A 91 -4.27 -1.44 10.35
C ALA A 91 -2.79 -1.29 10.72
N TYR A 92 -1.89 -1.58 9.78
CA TYR A 92 -0.45 -1.42 9.96
C TYR A 92 -0.06 0.03 10.31
N LEU A 93 -0.61 1.01 9.58
CA LEU A 93 -0.33 2.42 9.82
C LEU A 93 -0.85 2.86 11.20
N LYS A 94 -2.04 2.44 11.58
CA LYS A 94 -2.61 2.75 12.89
C LYS A 94 -1.79 2.17 14.05
N GLU A 95 -1.22 0.99 13.86
CA GLU A 95 -0.41 0.31 14.89
C GLU A 95 0.99 0.93 15.04
N ASN A 96 1.59 1.37 13.93
CA ASN A 96 3.01 1.76 13.88
C ASN A 96 3.25 3.27 13.80
N TYR A 97 2.20 4.07 13.56
CA TYR A 97 2.31 5.52 13.40
C TYR A 97 1.23 6.23 14.22
N ASP A 98 1.60 7.36 14.83
CA ASP A 98 0.65 8.24 15.52
C ASP A 98 -0.06 9.11 14.47
N LEU A 99 -1.15 8.59 13.91
CA LEU A 99 -1.96 9.28 12.92
C LEU A 99 -3.25 9.77 13.57
N PRO A 100 -3.51 11.10 13.57
CA PRO A 100 -4.74 11.63 14.13
C PRO A 100 -5.97 11.19 13.34
N ASP A 101 -7.08 10.97 14.04
CA ASP A 101 -8.36 10.64 13.43
C ASP A 101 -9.17 11.93 13.21
N HIS A 102 -9.25 12.37 11.97
CA HIS A 102 -9.98 13.58 11.57
C HIS A 102 -11.43 13.34 11.16
N ARG A 103 -11.95 12.12 11.35
CA ARG A 103 -13.36 11.81 11.03
C ARG A 103 -14.29 12.62 11.92
N GLY A 104 -15.24 13.28 11.27
CA GLY A 104 -16.20 14.16 11.96
C GLY A 104 -15.76 15.61 12.12
N GLU A 105 -14.54 15.96 11.75
CA GLU A 105 -14.09 17.35 11.72
C GLU A 105 -14.59 18.08 10.47
N GLU A 106 -15.07 19.33 10.63
CA GLU A 106 -15.64 20.12 9.55
C GLU A 106 -14.64 20.36 8.40
N ALA A 107 -13.37 20.58 8.73
CA ALA A 107 -12.31 20.79 7.76
C ALA A 107 -12.11 19.57 6.80
N TYR A 108 -12.56 18.38 7.21
CA TYR A 108 -12.43 17.13 6.46
C TYR A 108 -13.79 16.60 5.94
N ALA A 109 -14.86 17.40 6.02
CA ALA A 109 -16.22 16.98 5.60
C ALA A 109 -16.30 16.53 4.13
N SER A 110 -15.49 17.12 3.24
CA SER A 110 -15.40 16.71 1.83
C SER A 110 -14.92 15.29 1.65
N TYR A 111 -13.99 14.83 2.48
CA TYR A 111 -13.49 13.43 2.45
C TYR A 111 -14.58 12.44 2.86
N THR A 112 -15.39 12.76 3.88
CA THR A 112 -16.53 11.93 4.30
C THR A 112 -17.58 11.81 3.20
N GLN A 113 -17.79 12.87 2.41
CA GLN A 113 -18.71 12.82 1.27
C GLN A 113 -18.15 11.97 0.13
N MET A 114 -16.85 12.09 -0.16
CA MET A 114 -16.16 11.26 -1.17
C MET A 114 -16.16 9.79 -0.78
N GLU A 115 -15.91 9.46 0.49
CA GLU A 115 -15.98 8.11 1.03
C GLU A 115 -17.33 7.45 0.74
N LYS A 116 -18.45 8.12 1.06
CA LYS A 116 -19.79 7.60 0.78
C LYS A 116 -20.06 7.31 -0.70
N GLN A 117 -19.52 8.15 -1.59
CA GLN A 117 -19.65 7.94 -3.04
C GLN A 117 -18.77 6.75 -3.50
N TYR A 118 -17.54 6.70 -3.02
CA TYR A 118 -16.59 5.62 -3.30
C TYR A 118 -17.14 4.28 -2.85
N ASP A 119 -17.58 4.17 -1.61
CA ASP A 119 -18.12 2.95 -1.02
C ASP A 119 -19.31 2.40 -1.82
N ARG A 120 -20.22 3.26 -2.27
CA ARG A 120 -21.35 2.83 -3.08
C ARG A 120 -20.91 2.17 -4.39
N ILE A 121 -19.95 2.80 -5.10
CA ILE A 121 -19.48 2.31 -6.40
C ILE A 121 -18.61 1.07 -6.25
N VAL A 122 -17.70 1.10 -5.28
CA VAL A 122 -16.69 0.04 -5.09
C VAL A 122 -17.28 -1.19 -4.45
N ASN A 123 -18.21 -1.05 -3.49
CA ASN A 123 -18.86 -2.20 -2.86
C ASN A 123 -19.73 -3.00 -3.84
N GLU A 124 -20.41 -2.36 -4.76
CA GLU A 124 -21.14 -3.04 -5.84
C GLU A 124 -20.16 -3.85 -6.70
N LYS A 125 -19.03 -3.24 -7.08
CA LYS A 125 -18.00 -3.88 -7.90
C LYS A 125 -17.32 -5.06 -7.18
N ILE A 126 -17.00 -4.90 -5.91
CA ILE A 126 -16.40 -5.97 -5.10
C ILE A 126 -17.36 -7.14 -4.95
N LYS A 127 -18.64 -6.86 -4.76
CA LYS A 127 -19.69 -7.91 -4.69
C LYS A 127 -19.72 -8.73 -5.98
N GLU A 128 -19.77 -8.06 -7.15
CA GLU A 128 -19.71 -8.73 -8.46
C GLU A 128 -18.48 -9.64 -8.63
N ILE A 129 -17.32 -9.24 -8.11
CA ILE A 129 -16.06 -9.98 -8.20
C ILE A 129 -16.09 -11.24 -7.31
N ARG A 130 -16.73 -11.14 -6.13
CA ARG A 130 -16.71 -12.21 -5.11
C ARG A 130 -17.80 -13.26 -5.30
N GLU A 131 -18.87 -12.93 -6.01
CA GLU A 131 -19.93 -13.87 -6.43
C GLU A 131 -19.43 -14.81 -7.55
#